data_a730aae24dc45b644ab8af21f9eabe8d
#
_entry.id   a730aae24dc45b644ab8af21f9eabe8d
#
_cell.length_a   1.000
_cell.length_b   1.000
_cell.length_c   1.000
_cell.angle_alpha   90.00
_cell.angle_beta   90.00
_cell.angle_gamma   90.00
#
_symmetry.space_group_name_H-M   'P 1'
#
loop_
_entity.id
_entity.type
_entity.pdbx_description
1 polymer ?
#
loop_
_entity_poly.entity_id
_entity_poly.type
_entity_poly.pdbx_seq_one_letter_code
_entity_poly.pdbx_strand_id
1 'polypeptide(L)'
;MIAALRQRAALNALIRRFFAARDVLEVETPILSAAGNTEPNIDSFHTRFSGHVDAGTAQRWLRTSPEFPLKRLLAAGVGDCYELGRVFRNGEAGGRHNPEFTMLEWYRVGWDHRRLIDETAALVRDALQLVQREATLEVIDYRGLYQQHVGLDPFQASLEDLHAPLAEVRIDADGLTRDDWLDLLMTHCIQPHFRDDTMTVVHDWPATQAALARIRPGTPPLAERFELYLGSVELANGYHELNDAAEQRARFERDHAIRTARGDVLPPLDEHLLAALPALPDCAGVAVGVDRLLMAMNRTGRIADVLAFDFAHA
;
A
#
# COMPACT_ATOMS: atom_id res chain seq x y z
N MET A 1 0.97 -24.85 10.26
CA MET A 1 1.40 -23.92 11.33
C MET A 1 2.91 -23.90 11.54
N ILE A 2 3.60 -24.94 12.08
CA ILE A 2 5.06 -24.88 12.39
C ILE A 2 5.91 -24.51 11.19
N ALA A 3 5.66 -25.08 10.00
CA ALA A 3 6.39 -24.76 8.77
C ALA A 3 6.24 -23.28 8.39
N ALA A 4 5.02 -22.72 8.47
CA ALA A 4 4.73 -21.33 8.18
C ALA A 4 5.47 -20.39 9.15
N LEU A 5 5.52 -20.73 10.45
CA LEU A 5 6.27 -19.95 11.45
C LEU A 5 7.77 -19.94 11.17
N ARG A 6 8.36 -21.08 10.79
CA ARG A 6 9.78 -21.17 10.43
C ARG A 6 10.09 -20.37 9.16
N GLN A 7 9.20 -20.42 8.17
CA GLN A 7 9.35 -19.66 6.94
C GLN A 7 9.25 -18.16 7.17
N ARG A 8 8.29 -17.71 8.01
CA ARG A 8 8.20 -16.31 8.44
C ARG A 8 9.47 -15.85 9.14
N ALA A 9 10.02 -16.67 10.04
CA ALA A 9 11.26 -16.35 10.72
C ALA A 9 12.44 -16.22 9.72
N ALA A 10 12.51 -17.10 8.72
CA ALA A 10 13.53 -17.03 7.67
C ALA A 10 13.36 -15.79 6.80
N LEU A 11 12.13 -15.43 6.43
CA LEU A 11 11.81 -14.21 5.67
C LEU A 11 12.18 -12.95 6.46
N ASN A 12 11.80 -12.86 7.74
CA ASN A 12 12.16 -11.71 8.58
C ASN A 12 13.69 -11.56 8.71
N ALA A 13 14.43 -12.66 8.85
CA ALA A 13 15.88 -12.65 8.89
C ALA A 13 16.49 -12.23 7.53
N LEU A 14 15.88 -12.64 6.40
CA LEU A 14 16.27 -12.18 5.07
C LEU A 14 16.07 -10.69 4.91
N ILE A 15 14.90 -10.16 5.26
CA ILE A 15 14.58 -8.72 5.19
C ILE A 15 15.63 -7.90 5.95
N ARG A 16 15.95 -8.26 7.19
CA ARG A 16 16.96 -7.56 8.00
C ARG A 16 18.34 -7.60 7.35
N ARG A 17 18.77 -8.74 6.82
CA ARG A 17 20.05 -8.83 6.09
C ARG A 17 20.04 -8.00 4.81
N PHE A 18 18.93 -7.98 4.07
CA PHE A 18 18.77 -7.24 2.83
C PHE A 18 19.00 -5.74 3.04
N PHE A 19 18.37 -5.16 4.07
CA PHE A 19 18.51 -3.76 4.41
C PHE A 19 19.83 -3.42 5.11
N ALA A 20 20.34 -4.29 5.99
CA ALA A 20 21.65 -4.10 6.60
C ALA A 20 22.78 -4.04 5.56
N ALA A 21 22.71 -4.87 4.49
CA ALA A 21 23.68 -4.85 3.39
C ALA A 21 23.62 -3.58 2.52
N ARG A 22 22.56 -2.76 2.68
CA ARG A 22 22.29 -1.52 1.93
C ARG A 22 22.37 -0.26 2.80
N ASP A 23 22.80 -0.40 4.03
CA ASP A 23 22.90 0.69 5.03
C ASP A 23 21.55 1.41 5.25
N VAL A 24 20.45 0.66 5.29
CA VAL A 24 19.10 1.16 5.59
C VAL A 24 18.78 0.87 7.04
N LEU A 25 18.47 1.90 7.82
CA LEU A 25 18.26 1.81 9.26
C LEU A 25 16.91 1.14 9.60
N GLU A 26 16.91 0.09 10.43
CA GLU A 26 15.67 -0.42 11.05
C GLU A 26 15.20 0.55 12.13
N VAL A 27 13.94 0.98 12.06
CA VAL A 27 13.33 1.86 13.05
C VAL A 27 12.02 1.27 13.55
N GLU A 28 11.58 1.72 14.72
CA GLU A 28 10.24 1.42 15.27
C GLU A 28 9.51 2.72 15.54
N THR A 29 8.25 2.78 15.12
CA THR A 29 7.38 3.93 15.33
C THR A 29 6.13 3.56 16.12
N PRO A 30 5.45 4.51 16.77
CA PRO A 30 4.28 4.22 17.58
C PRO A 30 3.14 3.56 16.77
N ILE A 31 2.57 2.49 17.31
CA ILE A 31 1.37 1.85 16.78
C ILE A 31 0.11 2.67 17.09
N LEU A 32 0.08 3.31 18.27
CA LEU A 32 -1.03 4.15 18.71
C LEU A 32 -0.74 5.62 18.39
N SER A 33 -1.58 6.23 17.58
CA SER A 33 -1.47 7.64 17.16
C SER A 33 -2.63 8.48 17.67
N ALA A 34 -2.43 9.80 17.77
CA ALA A 34 -3.49 10.78 17.99
C ALA A 34 -4.32 11.04 16.72
N ALA A 35 -3.76 10.73 15.55
CA ALA A 35 -4.38 10.84 14.24
C ALA A 35 -4.53 9.46 13.59
N GLY A 36 -5.49 9.33 12.67
CA GLY A 36 -5.70 8.11 11.90
C GLY A 36 -5.52 8.35 10.39
N ASN A 37 -5.68 7.31 9.62
CA ASN A 37 -5.67 7.38 8.17
C ASN A 37 -6.97 8.02 7.66
N THR A 38 -6.87 8.95 6.71
CA THR A 38 -8.02 9.64 6.10
C THR A 38 -8.61 8.89 4.90
N GLU A 39 -7.83 7.99 4.29
CA GLU A 39 -8.22 7.19 3.10
C GLU A 39 -9.62 6.56 3.28
N PRO A 40 -10.60 6.87 2.39
CA PRO A 40 -11.99 6.47 2.58
C PRO A 40 -12.25 4.95 2.59
N ASN A 41 -11.33 4.18 2.01
CA ASN A 41 -11.48 2.72 1.88
C ASN A 41 -10.62 1.94 2.88
N ILE A 42 -9.89 2.64 3.79
CA ILE A 42 -9.05 2.00 4.80
C ILE A 42 -9.44 2.52 6.19
N ASP A 43 -10.11 1.68 6.96
CA ASP A 43 -10.55 2.05 8.30
C ASP A 43 -9.52 1.70 9.38
N SER A 44 -9.27 2.66 10.26
CA SER A 44 -8.44 2.46 11.44
C SER A 44 -9.25 1.92 12.61
N PHE A 45 -8.73 0.94 13.34
CA PHE A 45 -9.20 0.68 14.70
C PHE A 45 -8.92 1.88 15.58
N HIS A 46 -9.81 2.15 16.53
CA HIS A 46 -9.58 3.17 17.54
C HIS A 46 -9.83 2.65 18.94
N THR A 47 -9.17 3.25 19.92
CA THR A 47 -9.29 2.90 21.33
C THR A 47 -9.22 4.15 22.21
N ARG A 48 -9.54 4.00 23.49
CA ARG A 48 -9.51 5.10 24.44
C ARG A 48 -8.44 4.88 25.51
N PHE A 49 -7.50 5.83 25.61
CA PHE A 49 -6.56 5.91 26.71
C PHE A 49 -7.23 6.47 27.95
N SER A 50 -7.05 5.84 29.11
CA SER A 50 -7.65 6.20 30.39
C SER A 50 -6.67 6.73 31.43
N GLY A 51 -5.44 7.09 30.98
CA GLY A 51 -4.40 7.63 31.85
C GLY A 51 -4.52 9.14 32.08
N HIS A 52 -3.41 9.75 32.53
CA HIS A 52 -3.36 11.17 32.88
C HIS A 52 -3.64 12.07 31.67
N VAL A 53 -4.32 13.18 31.89
CA VAL A 53 -4.75 14.14 30.84
C VAL A 53 -3.58 14.77 30.08
N ASP A 54 -2.43 14.91 30.73
CA ASP A 54 -1.22 15.49 30.11
C ASP A 54 -0.59 14.57 29.05
N ALA A 55 -1.05 13.30 28.93
CA ALA A 55 -0.65 12.40 27.85
C ALA A 55 -1.27 12.76 26.49
N GLY A 56 -2.04 13.85 26.40
CA GLY A 56 -2.72 14.32 25.20
C GLY A 56 -4.13 13.75 25.04
N THR A 57 -4.62 13.63 23.81
CA THR A 57 -5.99 13.19 23.53
C THR A 57 -6.23 11.77 24.02
N ALA A 58 -7.42 11.52 24.64
CA ALA A 58 -7.79 10.19 25.09
C ALA A 58 -8.06 9.23 23.93
N GLN A 59 -8.60 9.73 22.81
CA GLN A 59 -8.82 8.94 21.60
C GLN A 59 -7.48 8.60 20.95
N ARG A 60 -7.27 7.32 20.63
CA ARG A 60 -6.09 6.81 19.93
C ARG A 60 -6.51 5.92 18.77
N TRP A 61 -5.73 5.98 17.71
CA TRP A 61 -5.95 5.24 16.48
C TRP A 61 -4.81 4.26 16.28
N LEU A 62 -5.12 3.00 15.94
CA LEU A 62 -4.11 2.04 15.52
C LEU A 62 -3.74 2.33 14.07
N ARG A 63 -2.46 2.38 13.79
CA ARG A 63 -1.93 2.69 12.46
C ARG A 63 -2.33 1.64 11.42
N THR A 64 -2.69 2.09 10.22
CA THR A 64 -2.93 1.25 9.04
C THR A 64 -1.67 1.03 8.21
N SER A 65 -0.64 1.86 8.44
CA SER A 65 0.71 1.87 7.90
C SER A 65 1.60 2.71 8.82
N PRO A 66 2.92 2.50 8.86
CA PRO A 66 3.88 3.39 9.53
C PRO A 66 4.27 4.63 8.71
N GLU A 67 3.64 4.91 7.56
CA GLU A 67 4.00 5.96 6.62
C GLU A 67 4.17 7.34 7.28
N PHE A 68 3.14 7.79 8.03
CA PHE A 68 3.15 9.14 8.61
C PHE A 68 4.32 9.36 9.57
N PRO A 69 4.59 8.48 10.56
CA PRO A 69 5.74 8.64 11.41
C PRO A 69 7.08 8.42 10.70
N LEU A 70 7.17 7.54 9.68
CA LEU A 70 8.40 7.36 8.91
C LEU A 70 8.74 8.62 8.11
N LYS A 71 7.77 9.26 7.45
CA LYS A 71 7.98 10.56 6.78
C LYS A 71 8.44 11.66 7.74
N ARG A 72 7.95 11.66 8.97
CA ARG A 72 8.41 12.59 10.01
C ARG A 72 9.86 12.33 10.44
N LEU A 73 10.29 11.06 10.50
CA LEU A 73 11.69 10.70 10.75
C LEU A 73 12.60 11.12 9.60
N LEU A 74 12.17 10.92 8.34
CA LEU A 74 12.90 11.41 7.17
C LEU A 74 13.05 12.92 7.17
N ALA A 75 11.98 13.66 7.48
CA ALA A 75 12.01 15.12 7.63
C ALA A 75 12.94 15.59 8.76
N ALA A 76 13.12 14.76 9.79
CA ALA A 76 14.09 14.99 10.89
C ALA A 76 15.54 14.59 10.53
N GLY A 77 15.79 14.07 9.31
CA GLY A 77 17.13 13.76 8.82
C GLY A 77 17.66 12.37 9.17
N VAL A 78 16.80 11.40 9.47
CA VAL A 78 17.20 10.01 9.78
C VAL A 78 17.90 9.33 8.60
N GLY A 79 17.60 9.74 7.35
CA GLY A 79 18.12 9.09 6.14
C GLY A 79 17.29 7.85 5.75
N ASP A 80 17.89 6.96 4.96
CA ASP A 80 17.22 5.74 4.50
C ASP A 80 16.82 4.85 5.69
N CYS A 81 15.55 4.52 5.78
CA CYS A 81 15.04 3.74 6.92
C CYS A 81 13.92 2.79 6.52
N TYR A 82 13.70 1.76 7.33
CA TYR A 82 12.59 0.83 7.18
C TYR A 82 11.99 0.44 8.53
N GLU A 83 10.75 0.03 8.51
CA GLU A 83 10.07 -0.59 9.63
C GLU A 83 9.45 -1.93 9.20
N LEU A 84 9.65 -2.97 10.02
CA LEU A 84 8.99 -4.27 9.90
C LEU A 84 8.10 -4.45 11.13
N GLY A 85 6.82 -4.15 11.00
CA GLY A 85 5.93 -4.06 12.14
C GLY A 85 4.49 -4.46 11.88
N ARG A 86 3.68 -4.43 12.95
CA ARG A 86 2.25 -4.69 12.89
C ARG A 86 1.49 -3.43 12.47
N VAL A 87 0.49 -3.66 11.62
CA VAL A 87 -0.49 -2.68 11.19
C VAL A 87 -1.89 -3.26 11.29
N PHE A 88 -2.90 -2.38 11.30
CA PHE A 88 -4.26 -2.76 11.64
C PHE A 88 -5.25 -2.06 10.70
N ARG A 89 -6.12 -2.83 10.05
CA ARG A 89 -7.18 -2.30 9.20
C ARG A 89 -8.51 -2.90 9.61
N ASN A 90 -9.40 -2.05 10.10
CA ASN A 90 -10.72 -2.47 10.57
C ASN A 90 -11.59 -2.89 9.37
N GLY A 91 -12.37 -3.96 9.57
CA GLY A 91 -13.24 -4.50 8.51
C GLY A 91 -12.55 -5.42 7.50
N GLU A 92 -11.23 -5.39 7.38
CA GLU A 92 -10.50 -6.26 6.45
C GLU A 92 -10.31 -7.68 7.02
N ALA A 93 -11.36 -8.50 7.00
CA ALA A 93 -11.32 -9.91 7.40
C ALA A 93 -11.84 -10.80 6.26
N GLY A 94 -11.07 -11.82 5.88
CA GLY A 94 -11.47 -12.72 4.80
C GLY A 94 -10.36 -13.69 4.37
N GLY A 95 -10.55 -14.36 3.24
CA GLY A 95 -9.61 -15.36 2.76
C GLY A 95 -8.18 -14.85 2.57
N ARG A 96 -8.03 -13.61 2.09
CA ARG A 96 -6.74 -12.97 1.78
C ARG A 96 -6.38 -11.82 2.73
N HIS A 97 -7.21 -11.50 3.71
CA HIS A 97 -7.06 -10.36 4.61
C HIS A 97 -7.21 -10.79 6.05
N ASN A 98 -6.45 -10.17 6.92
CA ASN A 98 -6.55 -10.27 8.37
C ASN A 98 -6.46 -8.87 8.96
N PRO A 99 -7.35 -8.47 9.89
CA PRO A 99 -7.37 -7.10 10.41
C PRO A 99 -6.06 -6.64 11.07
N GLU A 100 -5.27 -7.57 11.56
CA GLU A 100 -3.90 -7.37 12.03
C GLU A 100 -2.95 -8.15 11.13
N PHE A 101 -1.98 -7.47 10.53
CA PHE A 101 -0.99 -8.10 9.65
C PHE A 101 0.40 -7.45 9.79
N THR A 102 1.41 -8.08 9.19
CA THR A 102 2.77 -7.54 9.19
C THR A 102 3.02 -6.79 7.91
N MET A 103 3.46 -5.54 8.05
CA MET A 103 3.92 -4.70 6.96
C MET A 103 5.42 -4.47 7.07
N LEU A 104 6.10 -4.51 5.94
CA LEU A 104 7.42 -3.98 5.74
C LEU A 104 7.28 -2.71 4.94
N GLU A 105 7.78 -1.60 5.46
CA GLU A 105 7.74 -0.32 4.74
C GLU A 105 9.08 0.37 4.84
N TRP A 106 9.60 0.90 3.71
CA TRP A 106 10.90 1.55 3.68
C TRP A 106 10.93 2.72 2.72
N TYR A 107 11.91 3.60 2.96
CA TYR A 107 12.11 4.84 2.24
C TYR A 107 13.56 5.01 1.83
N ARG A 108 13.77 5.57 0.62
CA ARG A 108 15.08 5.83 0.04
C ARG A 108 15.18 7.31 -0.36
N VAL A 109 16.07 8.03 0.31
CA VAL A 109 16.32 9.45 0.08
C VAL A 109 17.04 9.64 -1.27
N GLY A 110 16.59 10.62 -2.06
CA GLY A 110 17.14 10.92 -3.38
C GLY A 110 16.79 9.90 -4.47
N TRP A 111 15.82 9.00 -4.20
CA TRP A 111 15.31 8.07 -5.20
C TRP A 111 13.92 8.47 -5.68
N ASP A 112 13.62 8.09 -6.93
CA ASP A 112 12.28 8.07 -7.46
C ASP A 112 11.64 6.66 -7.34
N HIS A 113 10.36 6.57 -7.69
CA HIS A 113 9.61 5.31 -7.67
C HIS A 113 10.18 4.27 -8.64
N ARG A 114 10.80 4.67 -9.76
CA ARG A 114 11.36 3.73 -10.76
C ARG A 114 12.56 2.99 -10.20
N ARG A 115 13.46 3.70 -9.53
CA ARG A 115 14.60 3.07 -8.87
C ARG A 115 14.15 2.18 -7.71
N LEU A 116 13.10 2.57 -7.01
CA LEU A 116 12.55 1.78 -5.91
C LEU A 116 11.87 0.48 -6.39
N ILE A 117 11.30 0.47 -7.61
CA ILE A 117 10.77 -0.74 -8.27
C ILE A 117 11.85 -1.84 -8.34
N ASP A 118 13.07 -1.50 -8.77
CA ASP A 118 14.16 -2.46 -8.91
C ASP A 118 14.55 -3.08 -7.56
N GLU A 119 14.62 -2.27 -6.49
CA GLU A 119 14.93 -2.74 -5.14
C GLU A 119 13.81 -3.62 -4.58
N THR A 120 12.55 -3.23 -4.81
CA THR A 120 11.38 -4.01 -4.40
C THR A 120 11.35 -5.38 -5.10
N ALA A 121 11.58 -5.40 -6.41
CA ALA A 121 11.66 -6.65 -7.17
C ALA A 121 12.84 -7.53 -6.72
N ALA A 122 13.98 -6.93 -6.36
CA ALA A 122 15.12 -7.66 -5.81
C ALA A 122 14.78 -8.34 -4.48
N LEU A 123 14.13 -7.64 -3.56
CA LEU A 123 13.68 -8.21 -2.29
C LEU A 123 12.70 -9.37 -2.48
N VAL A 124 11.71 -9.22 -3.37
CA VAL A 124 10.74 -10.27 -3.67
C VAL A 124 11.44 -11.49 -4.30
N ARG A 125 12.40 -11.27 -5.20
CA ARG A 125 13.22 -12.33 -5.79
C ARG A 125 14.00 -13.12 -4.73
N ASP A 126 14.67 -12.40 -3.81
CA ASP A 126 15.41 -13.04 -2.71
C ASP A 126 14.47 -13.83 -1.78
N ALA A 127 13.26 -13.32 -1.52
CA ALA A 127 12.24 -14.04 -0.75
C ALA A 127 11.78 -15.33 -1.44
N LEU A 128 11.58 -15.31 -2.77
CA LEU A 128 11.21 -16.48 -3.56
C LEU A 128 12.29 -17.57 -3.55
N GLN A 129 13.58 -17.19 -3.46
CA GLN A 129 14.68 -18.16 -3.35
C GLN A 129 14.60 -18.99 -2.06
N LEU A 130 14.02 -18.47 -0.96
CA LEU A 130 13.81 -19.25 0.28
C LEU A 130 12.93 -20.50 0.06
N VAL A 131 12.12 -20.49 -0.99
CA VAL A 131 11.21 -21.56 -1.36
C VAL A 131 11.56 -22.18 -2.73
N GLN A 132 12.78 -21.93 -3.22
CA GLN A 132 13.30 -22.46 -4.50
C GLN A 132 12.38 -22.08 -5.69
N ARG A 133 11.84 -20.86 -5.69
CA ARG A 133 11.03 -20.33 -6.79
C ARG A 133 11.75 -19.17 -7.46
N GLU A 134 11.48 -19.06 -8.76
CA GLU A 134 11.89 -17.94 -9.59
C GLU A 134 10.65 -17.24 -10.15
N ALA A 135 10.79 -15.95 -10.45
CA ALA A 135 9.79 -15.18 -11.17
C ALA A 135 10.48 -14.21 -12.12
N THR A 136 9.89 -14.04 -13.30
CA THR A 136 10.29 -13.00 -14.24
C THR A 136 9.77 -11.64 -13.77
N LEU A 137 10.35 -10.55 -14.28
CA LEU A 137 9.89 -9.19 -14.00
C LEU A 137 9.32 -8.59 -15.29
N GLU A 138 8.08 -8.13 -15.20
CA GLU A 138 7.41 -7.34 -16.22
C GLU A 138 7.06 -5.98 -15.64
N VAL A 139 7.47 -4.90 -16.32
CA VAL A 139 7.18 -3.52 -15.90
C VAL A 139 6.36 -2.88 -17.00
N ILE A 140 5.16 -2.44 -16.67
CA ILE A 140 4.19 -1.89 -17.60
C ILE A 140 3.54 -0.63 -17.01
N ASP A 141 3.31 0.40 -17.83
CA ASP A 141 2.54 1.55 -17.38
C ASP A 141 1.02 1.23 -17.35
N TYR A 142 0.30 1.97 -16.54
CA TYR A 142 -1.14 1.78 -16.31
C TYR A 142 -1.94 1.82 -17.62
N ARG A 143 -1.61 2.72 -18.55
CA ARG A 143 -2.26 2.82 -19.86
C ARG A 143 -2.03 1.57 -20.70
N GLY A 144 -0.76 1.17 -20.84
CA GLY A 144 -0.39 -0.03 -21.60
C GLY A 144 -1.04 -1.29 -21.06
N LEU A 145 -1.12 -1.42 -19.74
CA LEU A 145 -1.81 -2.54 -19.09
C LEU A 145 -3.28 -2.64 -19.50
N TYR A 146 -4.03 -1.52 -19.45
CA TYR A 146 -5.45 -1.49 -19.83
C TYR A 146 -5.66 -1.72 -21.33
N GLN A 147 -4.80 -1.14 -22.16
CA GLN A 147 -4.85 -1.38 -23.60
C GLN A 147 -4.59 -2.84 -23.93
N GLN A 148 -3.63 -3.47 -23.27
CA GLN A 148 -3.27 -4.88 -23.49
C GLN A 148 -4.38 -5.85 -23.09
N HIS A 149 -5.03 -5.65 -21.94
CA HIS A 149 -5.96 -6.62 -21.36
C HIS A 149 -7.43 -6.33 -21.66
N VAL A 150 -7.78 -5.05 -21.79
CA VAL A 150 -9.18 -4.61 -21.96
C VAL A 150 -9.43 -3.93 -23.32
N GLY A 151 -8.34 -3.52 -24.00
CA GLY A 151 -8.43 -2.83 -25.30
C GLY A 151 -8.86 -1.37 -25.17
N LEU A 152 -8.81 -0.76 -23.97
CA LEU A 152 -9.26 0.61 -23.69
C LEU A 152 -8.10 1.50 -23.24
N ASP A 153 -8.19 2.80 -23.56
CA ASP A 153 -7.33 3.82 -22.95
C ASP A 153 -8.00 4.28 -21.63
N PRO A 154 -7.45 3.96 -20.44
CA PRO A 154 -8.08 4.28 -19.15
C PRO A 154 -8.23 5.78 -18.91
N PHE A 155 -7.51 6.63 -19.63
CA PHE A 155 -7.59 8.08 -19.49
C PHE A 155 -8.63 8.73 -20.41
N GLN A 156 -9.05 8.05 -21.51
CA GLN A 156 -9.92 8.61 -22.52
C GLN A 156 -11.27 7.91 -22.65
N ALA A 157 -11.35 6.61 -22.32
CA ALA A 157 -12.56 5.81 -22.40
C ALA A 157 -13.74 6.48 -21.68
N SER A 158 -14.94 6.42 -22.23
CA SER A 158 -16.15 6.88 -21.55
C SER A 158 -16.53 5.95 -20.39
N LEU A 159 -17.46 6.38 -19.51
CA LEU A 159 -17.96 5.48 -18.45
C LEU A 159 -18.69 4.25 -19.05
N GLU A 160 -19.35 4.41 -20.19
CA GLU A 160 -20.00 3.31 -20.92
C GLU A 160 -18.95 2.30 -21.42
N ASP A 161 -17.83 2.76 -21.98
CA ASP A 161 -16.73 1.90 -22.42
C ASP A 161 -16.12 1.14 -21.25
N LEU A 162 -15.94 1.79 -20.09
CA LEU A 162 -15.40 1.15 -18.89
C LEU A 162 -16.35 0.10 -18.30
N HIS A 163 -17.67 0.30 -18.40
CA HIS A 163 -18.68 -0.64 -17.94
C HIS A 163 -18.80 -1.87 -18.85
N ALA A 164 -18.66 -1.71 -20.17
CA ALA A 164 -18.94 -2.76 -21.15
C ALA A 164 -18.21 -4.11 -20.89
N PRO A 165 -16.92 -4.17 -20.53
CA PRO A 165 -16.24 -5.43 -20.23
C PRO A 165 -16.72 -6.12 -18.94
N LEU A 166 -17.44 -5.41 -18.08
CA LEU A 166 -17.95 -5.89 -16.79
C LEU A 166 -19.45 -6.28 -16.85
N ALA A 167 -20.07 -6.28 -18.02
CA ALA A 167 -21.52 -6.51 -18.19
C ALA A 167 -22.03 -7.84 -17.61
N GLU A 168 -21.17 -8.87 -17.52
CA GLU A 168 -21.50 -10.16 -16.91
C GLU A 168 -21.21 -10.23 -15.41
N VAL A 169 -20.54 -9.23 -14.85
CA VAL A 169 -20.21 -9.15 -13.42
C VAL A 169 -21.38 -8.48 -12.70
N ARG A 170 -21.86 -9.10 -11.62
CA ARG A 170 -22.95 -8.54 -10.84
C ARG A 170 -22.42 -7.39 -9.96
N ILE A 171 -22.60 -6.16 -10.41
CA ILE A 171 -22.15 -4.93 -9.76
C ILE A 171 -23.36 -4.05 -9.46
N ASP A 172 -23.42 -3.49 -8.26
CA ASP A 172 -24.30 -2.36 -7.97
C ASP A 172 -23.62 -1.10 -8.50
N ALA A 173 -24.10 -0.58 -9.61
CA ALA A 173 -23.48 0.51 -10.35
C ALA A 173 -23.85 1.89 -9.83
N ASP A 174 -24.77 1.99 -8.85
CA ASP A 174 -25.27 3.28 -8.37
C ASP A 174 -24.18 4.05 -7.61
N GLY A 175 -23.90 5.26 -8.08
CA GLY A 175 -22.92 6.15 -7.45
C GLY A 175 -21.45 5.83 -7.73
N LEU A 176 -21.12 4.82 -8.56
CA LEU A 176 -19.73 4.50 -8.90
C LEU A 176 -19.07 5.62 -9.72
N THR A 177 -17.88 6.02 -9.28
CA THR A 177 -17.03 6.97 -9.97
C THR A 177 -16.25 6.30 -11.12
N ARG A 178 -15.54 7.11 -11.91
CA ARG A 178 -14.61 6.59 -12.91
C ARG A 178 -13.53 5.71 -12.32
N ASP A 179 -12.97 6.12 -11.18
CA ASP A 179 -11.90 5.38 -10.51
C ASP A 179 -12.41 4.04 -9.99
N ASP A 180 -13.65 3.96 -9.47
CA ASP A 180 -14.26 2.70 -9.05
C ASP A 180 -14.42 1.74 -10.25
N TRP A 181 -14.80 2.23 -11.44
CA TRP A 181 -14.86 1.39 -12.64
C TRP A 181 -13.49 0.89 -13.09
N LEU A 182 -12.48 1.73 -13.01
CA LEU A 182 -11.10 1.31 -13.30
C LEU A 182 -10.64 0.23 -12.31
N ASP A 183 -10.90 0.37 -11.02
CA ASP A 183 -10.52 -0.62 -10.00
C ASP A 183 -11.28 -1.96 -10.20
N LEU A 184 -12.54 -1.90 -10.61
CA LEU A 184 -13.31 -3.09 -10.97
C LEU A 184 -12.73 -3.80 -12.20
N LEU A 185 -12.34 -3.05 -13.23
CA LEU A 185 -11.66 -3.61 -14.41
C LEU A 185 -10.32 -4.24 -14.03
N MET A 186 -9.53 -3.57 -13.18
CA MET A 186 -8.28 -4.12 -12.66
C MET A 186 -8.54 -5.47 -11.99
N THR A 187 -9.51 -5.52 -11.08
CA THR A 187 -9.80 -6.70 -10.26
C THR A 187 -10.40 -7.86 -11.07
N HIS A 188 -11.33 -7.58 -11.97
CA HIS A 188 -12.11 -8.62 -12.65
C HIS A 188 -11.59 -8.98 -14.04
N CYS A 189 -10.95 -8.03 -14.75
CA CYS A 189 -10.55 -8.23 -16.14
C CYS A 189 -9.03 -8.29 -16.34
N ILE A 190 -8.21 -7.72 -15.43
CA ILE A 190 -6.78 -7.61 -15.62
C ILE A 190 -6.00 -8.55 -14.69
N GLN A 191 -6.15 -8.41 -13.37
CA GLN A 191 -5.43 -9.23 -12.38
C GLN A 191 -5.58 -10.75 -12.56
N PRO A 192 -6.74 -11.30 -12.98
CA PRO A 192 -6.87 -12.74 -13.20
C PRO A 192 -5.96 -13.29 -14.30
N HIS A 193 -5.43 -12.43 -15.18
CA HIS A 193 -4.51 -12.80 -16.26
C HIS A 193 -3.03 -12.67 -15.89
N PHE A 194 -2.71 -12.16 -14.70
CA PHE A 194 -1.32 -12.11 -14.23
C PHE A 194 -0.79 -13.52 -13.94
N ARG A 195 0.41 -13.80 -14.44
CA ARG A 195 1.02 -15.13 -14.36
C ARG A 195 1.66 -15.37 -12.99
N ASP A 196 1.46 -16.55 -12.42
CA ASP A 196 1.98 -16.93 -11.09
C ASP A 196 3.52 -16.93 -10.96
N ASP A 197 4.23 -16.96 -12.10
CA ASP A 197 5.68 -16.92 -12.19
C ASP A 197 6.23 -15.56 -12.65
N THR A 198 5.40 -14.52 -12.62
CA THR A 198 5.77 -13.18 -13.06
C THR A 198 5.46 -12.15 -11.96
N MET A 199 6.46 -11.35 -11.64
CA MET A 199 6.29 -10.11 -10.90
C MET A 199 5.84 -9.05 -11.91
N THR A 200 4.58 -8.65 -11.87
CA THR A 200 4.05 -7.57 -12.71
C THR A 200 4.07 -6.27 -11.93
N VAL A 201 4.79 -5.28 -12.42
CA VAL A 201 4.84 -3.93 -11.85
C VAL A 201 4.02 -3.00 -12.73
N VAL A 202 3.01 -2.37 -12.15
CA VAL A 202 2.16 -1.37 -12.80
C VAL A 202 2.53 0.00 -12.26
N HIS A 203 2.92 0.93 -13.12
CA HIS A 203 3.34 2.29 -12.73
C HIS A 203 2.62 3.38 -13.53
N ASP A 204 2.84 4.64 -13.16
CA ASP A 204 2.23 5.81 -13.83
C ASP A 204 0.70 5.77 -13.79
N TRP A 205 0.16 5.75 -12.59
CA TRP A 205 -1.27 5.68 -12.30
C TRP A 205 -2.01 7.00 -12.65
N PRO A 206 -3.35 6.98 -12.78
CA PRO A 206 -4.13 8.21 -12.90
C PRO A 206 -3.87 9.16 -11.72
N ALA A 207 -3.81 10.47 -11.99
CA ALA A 207 -3.61 11.48 -10.93
C ALA A 207 -4.74 11.48 -9.88
N THR A 208 -5.94 11.03 -10.23
CA THR A 208 -7.07 10.84 -9.30
C THR A 208 -6.83 9.72 -8.30
N GLN A 209 -5.99 8.74 -8.63
CA GLN A 209 -5.59 7.61 -7.79
C GLN A 209 -4.18 7.77 -7.21
N ALA A 210 -3.73 9.03 -7.07
CA ALA A 210 -2.37 9.33 -6.62
C ALA A 210 -2.09 8.92 -5.16
N ALA A 211 -3.10 8.72 -4.33
CA ALA A 211 -2.94 8.52 -2.89
C ALA A 211 -1.98 9.58 -2.30
N LEU A 212 -0.80 9.16 -1.80
CA LEU A 212 0.21 10.03 -1.23
C LEU A 212 1.41 10.28 -2.18
N ALA A 213 1.29 9.84 -3.45
CA ALA A 213 2.32 10.03 -4.46
C ALA A 213 2.34 11.47 -5.02
N ARG A 214 3.51 11.87 -5.49
CA ARG A 214 3.68 13.06 -6.33
C ARG A 214 2.95 12.88 -7.65
N ILE A 215 2.38 13.99 -8.16
CA ILE A 215 1.79 14.01 -9.50
C ILE A 215 2.78 14.66 -10.44
N ARG A 216 3.17 13.94 -11.51
CA ARG A 216 3.94 14.45 -12.61
C ARG A 216 3.02 15.19 -13.59
N PRO A 217 3.27 16.49 -13.85
CA PRO A 217 2.49 17.24 -14.84
C PRO A 217 2.57 16.60 -16.23
N GLY A 218 1.48 16.68 -17.00
CA GLY A 218 1.40 16.15 -18.36
C GLY A 218 -0.03 16.13 -18.88
N THR A 219 -0.22 15.49 -20.03
CA THR A 219 -1.55 15.29 -20.63
C THR A 219 -1.71 13.82 -21.00
N PRO A 220 -2.34 13.03 -20.13
CA PRO A 220 -2.85 13.38 -18.81
C PRO A 220 -1.76 13.54 -17.75
N PRO A 221 -2.04 14.17 -16.59
CA PRO A 221 -1.15 14.13 -15.42
C PRO A 221 -1.13 12.72 -14.83
N LEU A 222 0.04 12.28 -14.35
CA LEU A 222 0.25 10.91 -13.85
C LEU A 222 0.78 10.92 -12.42
N ALA A 223 0.27 10.01 -11.60
CA ALA A 223 0.81 9.75 -10.27
C ALA A 223 2.10 8.93 -10.38
N GLU A 224 3.14 9.36 -9.71
CA GLU A 224 4.40 8.64 -9.59
C GLU A 224 4.29 7.54 -8.54
N ARG A 225 3.38 6.59 -8.82
CA ARG A 225 2.97 5.44 -8.02
C ARG A 225 3.24 4.16 -8.77
N PHE A 226 3.56 3.12 -8.04
CA PHE A 226 3.62 1.76 -8.60
C PHE A 226 3.01 0.75 -7.65
N GLU A 227 2.48 -0.32 -8.21
CA GLU A 227 2.13 -1.54 -7.48
C GLU A 227 2.88 -2.73 -8.06
N LEU A 228 3.28 -3.67 -7.22
CA LEU A 228 3.91 -4.91 -7.61
C LEU A 228 3.03 -6.09 -7.23
N TYR A 229 2.75 -6.90 -8.22
CA TYR A 229 1.98 -8.14 -8.11
C TYR A 229 2.86 -9.36 -8.33
N LEU A 230 2.56 -10.49 -7.67
CA LEU A 230 3.07 -11.82 -8.04
C LEU A 230 1.86 -12.74 -8.30
N GLY A 231 1.66 -13.13 -9.55
CA GLY A 231 0.36 -13.61 -9.98
C GLY A 231 -0.72 -12.56 -9.68
N SER A 232 -1.90 -12.98 -9.29
CA SER A 232 -3.01 -12.08 -8.94
C SER A 232 -2.92 -11.48 -7.52
N VAL A 233 -1.78 -11.59 -6.85
CA VAL A 233 -1.61 -11.08 -5.47
C VAL A 233 -0.79 -9.80 -5.50
N GLU A 234 -1.41 -8.68 -5.14
CA GLU A 234 -0.72 -7.42 -4.87
C GLU A 234 0.17 -7.59 -3.63
N LEU A 235 1.46 -7.39 -3.80
CA LEU A 235 2.47 -7.49 -2.74
C LEU A 235 2.91 -6.15 -2.21
N ALA A 236 3.03 -5.14 -3.09
CA ALA A 236 3.62 -3.86 -2.75
C ALA A 236 2.90 -2.70 -3.42
N ASN A 237 2.86 -1.56 -2.72
CA ASN A 237 2.39 -0.27 -3.23
C ASN A 237 3.43 0.79 -2.83
N GLY A 238 3.94 1.55 -3.81
CA GLY A 238 5.02 2.49 -3.58
C GLY A 238 4.87 3.78 -4.36
N TYR A 239 5.53 4.83 -3.86
CA TYR A 239 5.40 6.19 -4.34
C TYR A 239 6.74 6.89 -4.49
N HIS A 240 6.82 7.84 -5.44
CA HIS A 240 7.66 9.00 -5.28
C HIS A 240 6.91 9.99 -4.40
N GLU A 241 7.45 10.35 -3.26
CA GLU A 241 6.70 10.95 -2.16
C GLU A 241 6.31 12.40 -2.41
N LEU A 242 5.07 12.74 -2.09
CA LEU A 242 4.61 14.13 -2.06
C LEU A 242 5.19 14.82 -0.83
N ASN A 243 5.84 15.97 -1.04
CA ASN A 243 6.40 16.82 0.02
C ASN A 243 5.76 18.23 0.08
N ASP A 244 4.64 18.42 -0.63
CA ASP A 244 3.84 19.64 -0.57
C ASP A 244 2.74 19.52 0.50
N ALA A 245 2.90 20.25 1.60
CA ALA A 245 1.96 20.22 2.72
C ALA A 245 0.58 20.77 2.38
N ALA A 246 0.49 21.75 1.47
CA ALA A 246 -0.79 22.35 1.08
C ALA A 246 -1.58 21.37 0.20
N GLU A 247 -0.94 20.73 -0.76
CA GLU A 247 -1.57 19.69 -1.56
C GLU A 247 -1.96 18.49 -0.71
N GLN A 248 -1.09 18.03 0.20
CA GLN A 248 -1.40 16.91 1.09
C GLN A 248 -2.62 17.20 1.97
N ARG A 249 -2.71 18.41 2.55
CA ARG A 249 -3.88 18.83 3.32
C ARG A 249 -5.15 18.80 2.46
N ALA A 250 -5.09 19.35 1.26
CA ALA A 250 -6.23 19.34 0.34
C ALA A 250 -6.70 17.94 -0.03
N ARG A 251 -5.79 16.95 -0.13
CA ARG A 251 -6.13 15.54 -0.32
C ARG A 251 -6.84 14.97 0.91
N PHE A 252 -6.30 15.17 2.10
CA PHE A 252 -6.93 14.72 3.35
C PHE A 252 -8.32 15.33 3.57
N GLU A 253 -8.52 16.60 3.21
CA GLU A 253 -9.82 17.26 3.29
C GLU A 253 -10.82 16.68 2.28
N ARG A 254 -10.38 16.30 1.09
CA ARG A 254 -11.22 15.55 0.12
C ARG A 254 -11.62 14.17 0.65
N ASP A 255 -10.69 13.43 1.25
CA ASP A 255 -10.98 12.14 1.88
C ASP A 255 -12.03 12.30 2.98
N HIS A 256 -11.89 13.31 3.83
CA HIS A 256 -12.85 13.64 4.88
C HIS A 256 -14.24 14.01 4.30
N ALA A 257 -14.30 14.69 3.17
CA ALA A 257 -15.56 14.99 2.50
C ALA A 257 -16.25 13.71 2.02
N ILE A 258 -15.50 12.76 1.46
CA ILE A 258 -16.03 11.45 1.03
C ILE A 258 -16.52 10.66 2.25
N ARG A 259 -15.73 10.55 3.31
CA ARG A 259 -16.12 9.89 4.57
C ARG A 259 -17.37 10.52 5.18
N THR A 260 -17.45 11.85 5.20
CA THR A 260 -18.64 12.57 5.70
C THR A 260 -19.88 12.21 4.89
N ALA A 261 -19.78 12.17 3.57
CA ALA A 261 -20.90 11.80 2.70
C ALA A 261 -21.38 10.35 2.92
N ARG A 262 -20.46 9.45 3.31
CA ARG A 262 -20.78 8.06 3.66
C ARG A 262 -21.28 7.88 5.10
N GLY A 263 -21.13 8.89 5.96
CA GLY A 263 -21.42 8.80 7.40
C GLY A 263 -20.35 8.05 8.21
N ASP A 264 -19.13 7.96 7.68
CA ASP A 264 -18.01 7.26 8.30
C ASP A 264 -17.39 8.08 9.43
N VAL A 265 -16.64 7.40 10.30
CA VAL A 265 -15.88 8.06 11.37
C VAL A 265 -14.73 8.86 10.75
N LEU A 266 -14.59 10.13 11.18
CA LEU A 266 -13.51 11.01 10.74
C LEU A 266 -12.34 10.96 11.71
N PRO A 267 -11.18 10.38 11.33
CA PRO A 267 -9.98 10.47 12.14
C PRO A 267 -9.43 11.90 12.09
N PRO A 268 -8.83 12.42 13.18
CA PRO A 268 -8.12 13.69 13.12
C PRO A 268 -6.99 13.65 12.09
N LEU A 269 -6.75 14.78 11.40
CA LEU A 269 -5.59 14.94 10.52
C LEU A 269 -4.29 14.87 11.34
N ASP A 270 -3.23 14.28 10.76
CA ASP A 270 -1.90 14.32 11.37
C ASP A 270 -1.22 15.66 11.08
N GLU A 271 -1.48 16.65 11.94
CA GLU A 271 -0.87 17.98 11.84
C GLU A 271 0.66 17.94 12.01
N HIS A 272 1.20 16.92 12.69
CA HIS A 272 2.64 16.75 12.82
C HIS A 272 3.27 16.29 11.50
N LEU A 273 2.59 15.42 10.74
CA LEU A 273 3.01 15.07 9.39
C LEU A 273 2.97 16.31 8.49
N LEU A 274 1.82 17.00 8.45
CA LEU A 274 1.65 18.19 7.59
C LEU A 274 2.70 19.27 7.89
N ALA A 275 3.06 19.47 9.16
CA ALA A 275 4.11 20.39 9.54
C ALA A 275 5.53 19.91 9.15
N ALA A 276 5.75 18.60 9.04
CA ALA A 276 7.03 18.01 8.68
C ALA A 276 7.28 17.97 7.16
N LEU A 277 6.23 17.88 6.33
CA LEU A 277 6.34 17.69 4.88
C LEU A 277 7.24 18.70 4.15
N PRO A 278 7.27 20.01 4.49
CA PRO A 278 8.19 20.94 3.84
C PRO A 278 9.67 20.62 4.06
N ALA A 279 10.02 19.86 5.11
CA ALA A 279 11.38 19.39 5.38
C ALA A 279 11.64 17.96 4.89
N LEU A 280 10.63 17.29 4.34
CA LEU A 280 10.79 15.95 3.77
C LEU A 280 11.72 16.03 2.55
N PRO A 281 12.85 15.31 2.55
CA PRO A 281 13.73 15.28 1.38
C PRO A 281 13.01 14.65 0.18
N ASP A 282 13.54 14.88 -1.02
CA ASP A 282 13.13 14.10 -2.18
C ASP A 282 13.40 12.61 -1.91
N CYS A 283 12.37 11.76 -1.98
CA CYS A 283 12.48 10.36 -1.59
C CYS A 283 11.37 9.52 -2.22
N ALA A 284 11.59 8.23 -2.26
CA ALA A 284 10.56 7.25 -2.62
C ALA A 284 10.38 6.25 -1.48
N GLY A 285 9.13 5.82 -1.28
CA GLY A 285 8.73 4.86 -0.26
C GLY A 285 7.87 3.73 -0.83
N VAL A 286 7.92 2.57 -0.19
CA VAL A 286 7.09 1.42 -0.57
C VAL A 286 6.71 0.59 0.64
N ALA A 287 5.45 0.16 0.66
CA ALA A 287 4.89 -0.77 1.64
C ALA A 287 4.70 -2.16 1.01
N VAL A 288 5.12 -3.21 1.72
CA VAL A 288 4.98 -4.62 1.33
C VAL A 288 4.20 -5.37 2.40
N GLY A 289 3.12 -6.04 2.02
CA GLY A 289 2.39 -6.95 2.90
C GLY A 289 3.15 -8.26 3.08
N VAL A 290 3.81 -8.45 4.24
CA VAL A 290 4.63 -9.64 4.52
C VAL A 290 3.80 -10.92 4.51
N ASP A 291 2.56 -10.85 5.00
CA ASP A 291 1.66 -12.00 5.00
C ASP A 291 1.24 -12.39 3.57
N ARG A 292 0.95 -11.40 2.71
CA ARG A 292 0.66 -11.62 1.29
C ARG A 292 1.89 -12.15 0.54
N LEU A 293 3.11 -11.65 0.86
CA LEU A 293 4.35 -12.20 0.30
C LEU A 293 4.51 -13.68 0.68
N LEU A 294 4.27 -14.05 1.95
CA LEU A 294 4.29 -15.45 2.38
C LEU A 294 3.22 -16.29 1.67
N MET A 295 2.02 -15.76 1.47
CA MET A 295 0.98 -16.43 0.68
C MET A 295 1.44 -16.69 -0.74
N ALA A 296 1.99 -15.68 -1.41
CA ALA A 296 2.49 -15.78 -2.77
C ALA A 296 3.67 -16.77 -2.88
N MET A 297 4.63 -16.72 -1.93
CA MET A 297 5.74 -17.70 -1.84
C MET A 297 5.22 -19.14 -1.79
N ASN A 298 4.13 -19.39 -1.07
CA ASN A 298 3.55 -20.73 -0.86
C ASN A 298 2.43 -21.09 -1.86
N ARG A 299 2.07 -20.21 -2.77
CA ARG A 299 0.94 -20.38 -3.69
C ARG A 299 -0.36 -20.73 -2.98
N THR A 300 -0.61 -20.13 -1.81
CA THR A 300 -1.87 -20.30 -1.09
C THR A 300 -2.78 -19.09 -1.28
N GLY A 301 -4.07 -19.36 -1.42
CA GLY A 301 -5.12 -18.34 -1.46
C GLY A 301 -5.63 -17.92 -0.08
N ARG A 302 -5.11 -18.49 1.01
CA ARG A 302 -5.63 -18.32 2.37
C ARG A 302 -4.58 -17.75 3.31
N ILE A 303 -4.85 -16.58 3.87
CA ILE A 303 -3.94 -15.92 4.82
C ILE A 303 -3.75 -16.74 6.11
N ALA A 304 -4.76 -17.51 6.53
CA ALA A 304 -4.68 -18.41 7.68
C ALA A 304 -3.56 -19.45 7.56
N ASP A 305 -3.17 -19.84 6.33
CA ASP A 305 -2.12 -20.84 6.10
C ASP A 305 -0.72 -20.31 6.43
N VAL A 306 -0.54 -19.00 6.51
CA VAL A 306 0.74 -18.33 6.78
C VAL A 306 0.79 -17.60 8.13
N LEU A 307 -0.32 -17.59 8.88
CA LEU A 307 -0.41 -17.06 10.24
C LEU A 307 -0.26 -18.16 11.29
N ALA A 308 0.10 -17.76 12.50
CA ALA A 308 0.02 -18.64 13.68
C ALA A 308 -1.44 -18.89 14.06
N PHE A 309 -2.18 -17.80 14.18
CA PHE A 309 -3.61 -17.75 14.40
C PHE A 309 -4.17 -16.62 13.52
N ASP A 310 -5.27 -16.86 12.86
CA ASP A 310 -6.03 -15.83 12.17
C ASP A 310 -6.96 -15.10 13.16
N PHE A 311 -7.62 -14.04 12.68
CA PHE A 311 -8.46 -13.20 13.53
C PHE A 311 -9.62 -13.96 14.22
N ALA A 312 -10.12 -15.01 13.59
CA ALA A 312 -11.20 -15.83 14.16
C ALA A 312 -10.73 -16.76 15.29
N HIS A 313 -9.41 -17.01 15.39
CA HIS A 313 -8.80 -17.94 16.32
C HIS A 313 -7.77 -17.29 17.27
N ALA A 314 -7.66 -15.96 17.24
CA ALA A 314 -6.75 -15.18 18.09
C ALA A 314 -7.32 -14.94 19.50
#